data_a9cdc764ac7175be11322641aa724f81
#
_entry.id   a9cdc764ac7175be11322641aa724f81
#
_cell.length_a   1.000
_cell.length_b   1.000
_cell.length_c   1.000
_cell.angle_alpha   90.00
_cell.angle_beta   90.00
_cell.angle_gamma   90.00
#
_symmetry.space_group_name_H-M   'P 1'
#
loop_
_entity.id
_entity.type
_entity.pdbx_description
1 polymer ?
#
loop_
_entity_poly.entity_id
_entity_poly.type
_entity_poly.pdbx_seq_one_letter_code
_entity_poly.pdbx_strand_id
1 'polypeptide(L)'
;MDAAGRRPDRYCAAMRVVDLDRDMSDVIPTGLSPDSEFLFDRMTEVTLEATCAHPGTVVLDVASGVGQDSVALTRTGARVIGAEPSARMTAMARAFEAGNVEPDRVGPDWVRGWADALPFENGAFDAAFCKGAMDHFDDPDTAIAEMARVTKRDGRVVLAIANFDSLACRVTRAVDAIRQDWLGWGPLRGRRGYDTPSDHFTRYELDLMREQASRYVEIERLQGVSIGWGLPGWATLVCRLPRPFVDACLRGLDALARQFPTLADVVVVVGRPRRARADANSAQTSA
;
A
#
# COMPACT_ATOMS: atom_id res chain seq x y z
N MET A 1 18.17 8.36 -24.12
CA MET A 1 19.07 7.29 -24.59
C MET A 1 20.31 7.96 -25.11
N ASP A 2 21.50 7.54 -24.62
CA ASP A 2 22.76 7.99 -25.20
C ASP A 2 22.96 7.37 -26.61
N ALA A 3 23.96 7.84 -27.35
CA ALA A 3 24.25 7.36 -28.71
C ALA A 3 24.61 5.85 -28.80
N ALA A 4 24.64 5.13 -27.68
CA ALA A 4 24.90 3.68 -27.56
C ALA A 4 23.67 2.89 -27.08
N GLY A 5 22.48 3.50 -26.98
CA GLY A 5 21.25 2.85 -26.57
C GLY A 5 21.19 2.43 -25.10
N ARG A 6 22.12 2.91 -24.28
CA ARG A 6 22.15 2.62 -22.84
C ARG A 6 21.21 3.60 -22.12
N ARG A 7 20.39 3.08 -21.21
CA ARG A 7 19.68 3.92 -20.24
C ARG A 7 20.76 4.61 -19.39
N PRO A 8 20.63 5.92 -19.09
CA PRO A 8 21.55 6.59 -18.17
C PRO A 8 21.55 5.77 -16.86
N ASP A 9 22.76 5.55 -16.35
CA ASP A 9 22.98 4.83 -15.10
C ASP A 9 22.23 5.58 -13.99
N ARG A 10 21.06 5.07 -13.57
CA ARG A 10 20.21 5.72 -12.57
C ARG A 10 20.87 5.84 -11.20
N TYR A 11 22.00 5.16 -11.01
CA TYR A 11 22.82 5.26 -9.80
C TYR A 11 23.66 6.54 -9.69
N CYS A 12 23.80 7.30 -10.79
CA CYS A 12 24.46 8.62 -10.78
C CYS A 12 23.51 9.80 -10.77
N ALA A 13 22.19 9.59 -10.73
CA ALA A 13 21.24 10.66 -10.48
C ALA A 13 21.35 11.15 -9.03
N ALA A 14 21.19 12.47 -8.84
CA ALA A 14 21.32 13.18 -7.57
C ALA A 14 20.85 12.32 -6.37
N MET A 15 21.71 12.28 -5.33
CA MET A 15 21.47 11.50 -4.11
C MET A 15 20.06 11.79 -3.58
N ARG A 16 19.14 10.82 -3.68
CA ARG A 16 17.79 10.96 -3.17
C ARG A 16 17.86 11.11 -1.65
N VAL A 17 17.20 12.12 -1.12
CA VAL A 17 17.13 12.34 0.32
C VAL A 17 15.99 11.46 0.87
N VAL A 18 16.34 10.40 1.60
CA VAL A 18 15.39 9.42 2.14
C VAL A 18 15.19 9.59 3.64
N ASP A 19 16.28 9.82 4.37
CA ASP A 19 16.26 9.96 5.81
C ASP A 19 16.03 11.43 6.18
N LEU A 20 14.79 11.87 6.01
CA LEU A 20 14.36 13.16 6.53
C LEU A 20 14.25 13.08 8.05
N ASP A 21 14.70 14.13 8.72
CA ASP A 21 14.50 14.28 10.16
C ASP A 21 13.06 14.75 10.40
N ARG A 22 12.12 13.80 10.27
CA ARG A 22 10.68 14.07 10.40
C ARG A 22 10.08 13.31 11.57
N ASP A 23 9.02 13.84 12.09
CA ASP A 23 8.18 13.16 13.05
C ASP A 23 7.55 11.91 12.40
N MET A 24 7.74 10.75 13.05
CA MET A 24 7.26 9.44 12.59
C MET A 24 5.93 9.05 13.25
N SER A 25 5.27 9.97 13.94
CA SER A 25 3.99 9.72 14.63
C SER A 25 2.86 9.33 13.68
N ASP A 26 2.94 9.74 12.42
CA ASP A 26 2.01 9.38 11.35
C ASP A 26 2.23 7.97 10.80
N VAL A 27 3.44 7.41 10.95
CA VAL A 27 3.80 6.04 10.54
C VAL A 27 3.51 5.03 11.65
N ILE A 28 3.67 5.46 12.92
CA ILE A 28 3.36 4.67 14.13
C ILE A 28 2.30 5.44 14.92
N PRO A 29 1.06 5.46 14.48
CA PRO A 29 0.03 6.25 15.13
C PRO A 29 -0.25 5.69 16.53
N THR A 30 -0.31 6.59 17.52
CA THR A 30 -0.68 6.27 18.91
C THR A 30 -2.02 6.93 19.22
N GLY A 31 -2.84 6.28 20.05
CA GLY A 31 -4.12 6.85 20.50
C GLY A 31 -5.16 6.98 19.38
N LEU A 32 -5.24 5.99 18.50
CA LEU A 32 -6.18 5.96 17.40
C LEU A 32 -7.63 5.91 17.87
N SER A 33 -8.52 6.51 17.09
CA SER A 33 -9.96 6.28 17.23
C SER A 33 -10.33 4.86 16.80
N PRO A 34 -11.44 4.29 17.32
CA PRO A 34 -11.86 2.92 16.99
C PRO A 34 -11.99 2.62 15.49
N ASP A 35 -12.41 3.58 14.70
CA ASP A 35 -12.50 3.46 13.24
C ASP A 35 -11.14 3.44 12.56
N SER A 36 -10.18 4.21 13.07
CA SER A 36 -8.79 4.19 12.57
C SER A 36 -8.09 2.87 12.92
N GLU A 37 -8.22 2.40 14.17
CA GLU A 37 -7.71 1.07 14.55
C GLU A 37 -8.28 -0.01 13.63
N PHE A 38 -9.60 -0.04 13.47
CA PHE A 38 -10.27 -1.01 12.61
C PHE A 38 -9.78 -0.95 11.16
N LEU A 39 -9.64 0.25 10.60
CA LEU A 39 -9.18 0.45 9.21
C LEU A 39 -7.77 -0.12 9.02
N PHE A 40 -6.82 0.25 9.90
CA PHE A 40 -5.43 -0.18 9.77
C PHE A 40 -5.26 -1.68 10.01
N ASP A 41 -5.94 -2.23 11.02
CA ASP A 41 -5.92 -3.67 11.30
C ASP A 41 -6.50 -4.45 10.11
N ARG A 42 -7.64 -4.00 9.59
CA ARG A 42 -8.31 -4.66 8.48
C ARG A 42 -7.54 -4.54 7.17
N MET A 43 -6.93 -3.37 6.89
CA MET A 43 -6.04 -3.19 5.75
C MET A 43 -4.84 -4.15 5.83
N THR A 44 -4.23 -4.26 7.00
CA THR A 44 -3.12 -5.20 7.23
C THR A 44 -3.57 -6.64 7.01
N GLU A 45 -4.64 -7.07 7.67
CA GLU A 45 -5.18 -8.43 7.55
C GLU A 45 -5.44 -8.81 6.10
N VAL A 46 -6.20 -8.00 5.37
CA VAL A 46 -6.55 -8.25 3.96
C VAL A 46 -5.30 -8.27 3.06
N THR A 47 -4.34 -7.38 3.31
CA THR A 47 -3.11 -7.32 2.51
C THR A 47 -2.25 -8.55 2.73
N LEU A 48 -2.02 -8.93 3.99
CA LEU A 48 -1.19 -10.09 4.32
C LEU A 48 -1.85 -11.41 3.88
N GLU A 49 -3.16 -11.57 4.08
CA GLU A 49 -3.91 -12.73 3.57
C GLU A 49 -3.79 -12.86 2.04
N ALA A 50 -3.81 -11.74 1.31
CA ALA A 50 -3.73 -11.73 -0.15
C ALA A 50 -2.37 -12.23 -0.68
N THR A 51 -1.30 -12.18 0.11
CA THR A 51 0.01 -12.75 -0.27
C THR A 51 -0.02 -14.27 -0.37
N CYS A 52 -0.97 -14.92 0.30
CA CYS A 52 -1.04 -16.39 0.44
C CYS A 52 0.26 -16.98 1.02
N ALA A 53 0.91 -16.27 1.94
CA ALA A 53 2.14 -16.69 2.57
C ALA A 53 1.95 -17.98 3.40
N HIS A 54 2.85 -18.95 3.24
CA HIS A 54 2.86 -20.22 3.96
C HIS A 54 4.29 -20.76 4.03
N PRO A 55 4.56 -21.83 4.81
CA PRO A 55 5.89 -22.45 4.84
C PRO A 55 6.38 -22.82 3.44
N GLY A 56 7.59 -22.41 3.09
CA GLY A 56 8.22 -22.66 1.78
C GLY A 56 8.02 -21.53 0.75
N THR A 57 7.22 -20.51 1.04
CA THR A 57 7.10 -19.31 0.19
C THR A 57 8.10 -18.23 0.59
N VAL A 58 8.51 -17.42 -0.38
CA VAL A 58 9.35 -16.23 -0.21
C VAL A 58 8.55 -15.00 -0.57
N VAL A 59 8.39 -14.08 0.37
CA VAL A 59 7.54 -12.87 0.22
C VAL A 59 8.38 -11.62 0.36
N LEU A 60 8.16 -10.65 -0.54
CA LEU A 60 8.77 -9.33 -0.51
C LEU A 60 7.78 -8.29 0.03
N ASP A 61 8.19 -7.57 1.07
CA ASP A 61 7.53 -6.38 1.59
C ASP A 61 8.23 -5.15 1.02
N VAL A 62 7.56 -4.42 0.14
CA VAL A 62 8.13 -3.25 -0.57
C VAL A 62 7.75 -1.98 0.16
N ALA A 63 8.75 -1.17 0.50
CA ALA A 63 8.65 -0.03 1.40
C ALA A 63 8.18 -0.48 2.80
N SER A 64 8.92 -1.43 3.36
CA SER A 64 8.55 -2.14 4.60
C SER A 64 8.54 -1.24 5.85
N GLY A 65 9.07 -0.02 5.77
CA GLY A 65 9.07 0.95 6.84
C GLY A 65 9.66 0.39 8.12
N VAL A 66 8.89 0.41 9.21
CA VAL A 66 9.29 -0.11 10.54
C VAL A 66 9.10 -1.64 10.68
N GLY A 67 8.75 -2.34 9.61
CA GLY A 67 8.79 -3.79 9.53
C GLY A 67 7.67 -4.56 10.23
N GLN A 68 6.62 -3.91 10.68
CA GLN A 68 5.52 -4.55 11.41
C GLN A 68 4.86 -5.66 10.59
N ASP A 69 4.59 -5.42 9.32
CA ASP A 69 3.96 -6.38 8.41
C ASP A 69 4.90 -7.54 8.06
N SER A 70 6.17 -7.23 7.80
CA SER A 70 7.20 -8.24 7.58
C SER A 70 7.31 -9.21 8.77
N VAL A 71 7.39 -8.68 10.00
CA VAL A 71 7.44 -9.49 11.23
C VAL A 71 6.15 -10.29 11.41
N ALA A 72 4.98 -9.69 11.20
CA ALA A 72 3.71 -10.40 11.30
C ALA A 72 3.63 -11.58 10.32
N LEU A 73 4.14 -11.38 9.09
CA LEU A 73 4.07 -12.38 8.03
C LEU A 73 5.00 -13.60 8.29
N THR A 74 6.13 -13.43 9.00
CA THR A 74 7.00 -14.56 9.37
C THR A 74 6.28 -15.62 10.22
N ARG A 75 5.20 -15.23 10.93
CA ARG A 75 4.38 -16.16 11.72
C ARG A 75 3.68 -17.23 10.88
N THR A 76 3.54 -17.00 9.58
CA THR A 76 3.01 -18.00 8.63
C THR A 76 4.03 -19.08 8.28
N GLY A 77 5.30 -18.92 8.66
CA GLY A 77 6.41 -19.78 8.26
C GLY A 77 7.00 -19.46 6.89
N ALA A 78 6.54 -18.40 6.23
CA ALA A 78 7.16 -17.88 5.02
C ALA A 78 8.50 -17.22 5.32
N ARG A 79 9.42 -17.25 4.36
CA ARG A 79 10.59 -16.38 4.37
C ARG A 79 10.19 -15.00 3.88
N VAL A 80 10.47 -13.96 4.67
CA VAL A 80 10.09 -12.60 4.36
C VAL A 80 11.31 -11.72 4.18
N ILE A 81 11.32 -10.91 3.13
CA ILE A 81 12.33 -9.88 2.89
C ILE A 81 11.65 -8.53 2.90
N GLY A 82 12.10 -7.63 3.79
CA GLY A 82 11.67 -6.23 3.79
C GLY A 82 12.65 -5.36 2.99
N ALA A 83 12.16 -4.67 1.96
CA ALA A 83 12.93 -3.71 1.17
C ALA A 83 12.53 -2.29 1.56
N GLU A 84 13.50 -1.52 2.09
CA GLU A 84 13.29 -0.17 2.58
C GLU A 84 14.50 0.71 2.25
N PRO A 85 14.32 1.88 1.58
CA PRO A 85 15.46 2.75 1.25
C PRO A 85 16.02 3.52 2.45
N SER A 86 15.22 3.80 3.50
CA SER A 86 15.64 4.55 4.67
C SER A 86 16.48 3.72 5.62
N ALA A 87 17.69 4.20 5.95
CA ALA A 87 18.53 3.57 6.97
C ALA A 87 17.89 3.66 8.36
N ARG A 88 17.21 4.77 8.66
CA ARG A 88 16.50 5.00 9.92
C ARG A 88 15.36 4.01 10.09
N MET A 89 14.50 3.86 9.07
CA MET A 89 13.40 2.90 9.09
C MET A 89 13.90 1.46 9.23
N THR A 90 14.95 1.10 8.48
CA THR A 90 15.57 -0.23 8.59
C THR A 90 16.13 -0.48 10.01
N ALA A 91 16.71 0.53 10.66
CA ALA A 91 17.17 0.40 12.04
C ALA A 91 15.99 0.21 13.02
N MET A 92 14.89 0.92 12.82
CA MET A 92 13.66 0.76 13.61
C MET A 92 13.03 -0.62 13.37
N ALA A 93 13.04 -1.13 12.13
CA ALA A 93 12.54 -2.46 11.80
C ALA A 93 13.33 -3.57 12.51
N ARG A 94 14.65 -3.48 12.57
CA ARG A 94 15.50 -4.40 13.35
C ARG A 94 15.21 -4.33 14.85
N ALA A 95 14.99 -3.14 15.38
CA ALA A 95 14.62 -2.97 16.79
C ALA A 95 13.23 -3.55 17.09
N PHE A 96 12.28 -3.37 16.18
CA PHE A 96 10.95 -3.96 16.27
C PHE A 96 11.00 -5.49 16.22
N GLU A 97 11.74 -6.04 15.27
CA GLU A 97 11.99 -7.49 15.13
C GLU A 97 12.53 -8.08 16.43
N ALA A 98 13.59 -7.47 17.01
CA ALA A 98 14.23 -7.96 18.23
C ALA A 98 13.28 -8.03 19.43
N GLY A 99 12.22 -7.20 19.46
CA GLY A 99 11.20 -7.22 20.52
C GLY A 99 9.97 -8.07 20.21
N ASN A 100 9.81 -8.58 18.99
CA ASN A 100 8.55 -9.20 18.55
C ASN A 100 8.70 -10.55 17.84
N VAL A 101 9.94 -11.00 17.60
CA VAL A 101 10.23 -12.34 17.05
C VAL A 101 10.85 -13.20 18.17
N GLU A 102 10.28 -14.38 18.38
CA GLU A 102 10.79 -15.33 19.37
C GLU A 102 12.23 -15.76 18.99
N PRO A 103 13.13 -16.00 19.98
CA PRO A 103 14.54 -16.30 19.71
C PRO A 103 14.80 -17.55 18.87
N ASP A 104 13.86 -18.48 18.84
CA ASP A 104 13.90 -19.73 18.07
C ASP A 104 13.26 -19.62 16.67
N ARG A 105 12.73 -18.45 16.31
CA ARG A 105 12.11 -18.17 15.02
C ARG A 105 13.01 -17.32 14.15
N VAL A 106 12.91 -17.58 12.83
CA VAL A 106 13.59 -16.75 11.81
C VAL A 106 12.78 -15.51 11.56
N GLY A 107 13.39 -14.34 11.81
CA GLY A 107 12.85 -13.04 11.47
C GLY A 107 12.97 -12.70 9.98
N PRO A 108 12.49 -11.51 9.57
CA PRO A 108 12.66 -11.03 8.20
C PRO A 108 14.13 -10.71 7.86
N ASP A 109 14.49 -10.88 6.60
CA ASP A 109 15.72 -10.30 6.06
C ASP A 109 15.47 -8.84 5.66
N TRP A 110 16.38 -7.93 5.99
CA TRP A 110 16.24 -6.49 5.65
C TRP A 110 17.24 -6.08 4.57
N VAL A 111 16.71 -5.53 3.48
CA VAL A 111 17.50 -5.07 2.32
C VAL A 111 17.21 -3.59 2.07
N ARG A 112 18.26 -2.79 1.89
CA ARG A 112 18.08 -1.41 1.44
C ARG A 112 17.89 -1.36 -0.06
N GLY A 113 16.76 -0.78 -0.49
CA GLY A 113 16.42 -0.69 -1.90
C GLY A 113 15.25 0.25 -2.16
N TRP A 114 15.27 0.90 -3.30
CA TRP A 114 14.16 1.71 -3.78
C TRP A 114 13.10 0.82 -4.45
N ALA A 115 11.82 1.16 -4.31
CA ALA A 115 10.73 0.41 -4.91
C ALA A 115 10.78 0.39 -6.44
N ASP A 116 11.30 1.44 -7.06
CA ASP A 116 11.49 1.59 -8.51
C ASP A 116 12.83 1.03 -9.03
N ALA A 117 13.64 0.42 -8.15
CA ALA A 117 14.92 -0.19 -8.49
C ALA A 117 15.26 -1.31 -7.49
N LEU A 118 14.42 -2.34 -7.44
CA LEU A 118 14.55 -3.45 -6.50
C LEU A 118 15.80 -4.30 -6.82
N PRO A 119 16.69 -4.54 -5.84
CA PRO A 119 17.96 -5.24 -6.06
C PRO A 119 17.82 -6.76 -6.07
N PHE A 120 16.78 -7.26 -6.77
CA PHE A 120 16.47 -8.68 -6.83
C PHE A 120 16.34 -9.16 -8.28
N GLU A 121 16.58 -10.46 -8.49
CA GLU A 121 16.40 -11.11 -9.78
C GLU A 121 14.92 -11.21 -10.18
N ASN A 122 14.69 -11.42 -11.46
CA ASN A 122 13.35 -11.65 -11.99
C ASN A 122 12.74 -12.93 -11.39
N GLY A 123 11.51 -12.85 -10.90
CA GLY A 123 10.80 -14.03 -10.42
C GLY A 123 11.39 -14.64 -9.14
N ALA A 124 12.03 -13.85 -8.30
CA ALA A 124 12.61 -14.32 -7.05
C ALA A 124 11.57 -14.62 -5.95
N PHE A 125 10.40 -14.00 -6.02
CA PHE A 125 9.40 -14.03 -4.95
C PHE A 125 8.10 -14.72 -5.36
N ASP A 126 7.49 -15.44 -4.41
CA ASP A 126 6.15 -16.02 -4.56
C ASP A 126 5.07 -14.94 -4.44
N ALA A 127 5.34 -13.90 -3.63
CA ALA A 127 4.52 -12.71 -3.59
C ALA A 127 5.36 -11.45 -3.33
N ALA A 128 4.91 -10.31 -3.86
CA ALA A 128 5.40 -8.98 -3.48
C ALA A 128 4.20 -8.11 -3.10
N PHE A 129 4.29 -7.42 -1.97
CA PHE A 129 3.24 -6.50 -1.56
C PHE A 129 3.80 -5.12 -1.19
N CYS A 130 2.94 -4.10 -1.34
CA CYS A 130 3.19 -2.75 -0.87
C CYS A 130 1.93 -2.24 -0.18
N LYS A 131 2.04 -1.83 1.08
CA LYS A 131 0.91 -1.36 1.89
C LYS A 131 1.12 0.08 2.33
N GLY A 132 0.26 0.99 1.87
CA GLY A 132 0.20 2.38 2.33
C GLY A 132 1.43 3.22 2.01
N ALA A 133 2.19 2.90 0.94
CA ALA A 133 3.40 3.62 0.59
C ALA A 133 3.44 4.12 -0.86
N MET A 134 2.55 3.66 -1.72
CA MET A 134 2.56 4.00 -3.15
C MET A 134 2.42 5.50 -3.42
N ASP A 135 1.69 6.22 -2.58
CA ASP A 135 1.46 7.66 -2.65
C ASP A 135 2.72 8.50 -2.34
N HIS A 136 3.71 7.89 -1.68
CA HIS A 136 5.01 8.50 -1.39
C HIS A 136 6.08 8.24 -2.45
N PHE A 137 5.78 7.45 -3.50
CA PHE A 137 6.78 7.13 -4.51
C PHE A 137 6.89 8.22 -5.58
N ASP A 138 8.13 8.57 -5.96
CA ASP A 138 8.39 9.49 -7.07
C ASP A 138 7.93 8.91 -8.42
N ASP A 139 8.06 7.59 -8.61
CA ASP A 139 7.69 6.86 -9.82
C ASP A 139 6.94 5.57 -9.44
N PRO A 140 5.65 5.68 -9.08
CA PRO A 140 4.86 4.51 -8.69
C PRO A 140 4.63 3.53 -9.85
N ASP A 141 4.63 4.00 -11.09
CA ASP A 141 4.46 3.16 -12.28
C ASP A 141 5.66 2.20 -12.43
N THR A 142 6.89 2.72 -12.30
CA THR A 142 8.11 1.89 -12.30
C THR A 142 8.17 0.99 -11.07
N ALA A 143 7.69 1.42 -9.91
CA ALA A 143 7.64 0.58 -8.71
C ALA A 143 6.72 -0.65 -8.91
N ILE A 144 5.53 -0.47 -9.50
CA ILE A 144 4.64 -1.59 -9.84
C ILE A 144 5.31 -2.53 -10.86
N ALA A 145 6.00 -1.96 -11.86
CA ALA A 145 6.74 -2.75 -12.84
C ALA A 145 7.84 -3.62 -12.19
N GLU A 146 8.58 -3.04 -11.24
CA GLU A 146 9.62 -3.76 -10.50
C GLU A 146 9.03 -4.86 -9.61
N MET A 147 7.94 -4.56 -8.89
CA MET A 147 7.21 -5.57 -8.12
C MET A 147 6.76 -6.74 -9.01
N ALA A 148 6.20 -6.45 -10.18
CA ALA A 148 5.81 -7.48 -11.15
C ALA A 148 7.03 -8.24 -11.69
N ARG A 149 8.16 -7.57 -11.94
CA ARG A 149 9.40 -8.19 -12.44
C ARG A 149 9.97 -9.19 -11.44
N VAL A 150 10.05 -8.82 -10.17
CA VAL A 150 10.66 -9.67 -9.13
C VAL A 150 9.73 -10.79 -8.64
N THR A 151 8.44 -10.71 -8.94
CA THR A 151 7.46 -11.74 -8.58
C THR A 151 7.43 -12.85 -9.63
N LYS A 152 7.34 -14.12 -9.19
CA LYS A 152 7.16 -15.28 -10.07
C LYS A 152 5.91 -15.12 -10.94
N ARG A 153 5.89 -15.77 -12.11
CA ARG A 153 4.77 -15.66 -13.06
C ARG A 153 3.43 -16.10 -12.51
N ASP A 154 3.42 -17.07 -11.63
CA ASP A 154 2.27 -17.60 -10.90
C ASP A 154 2.14 -17.00 -9.49
N GLY A 155 3.06 -16.11 -9.14
CA GLY A 155 3.09 -15.40 -7.87
C GLY A 155 2.05 -14.28 -7.79
N ARG A 156 2.05 -13.56 -6.68
CA ARG A 156 1.07 -12.50 -6.40
C ARG A 156 1.71 -11.14 -6.22
N VAL A 157 1.11 -10.14 -6.84
CA VAL A 157 1.38 -8.74 -6.56
C VAL A 157 0.19 -8.16 -5.82
N VAL A 158 0.44 -7.55 -4.65
CA VAL A 158 -0.60 -7.00 -3.78
C VAL A 158 -0.29 -5.53 -3.50
N LEU A 159 -1.23 -4.64 -3.80
CA LEU A 159 -1.10 -3.21 -3.59
C LEU A 159 -2.25 -2.74 -2.71
N ALA A 160 -1.97 -2.17 -1.54
CA ALA A 160 -2.99 -1.64 -0.63
C ALA A 160 -2.79 -0.14 -0.46
N ILE A 161 -3.83 0.64 -0.78
CA ILE A 161 -3.72 2.09 -0.86
C ILE A 161 -5.00 2.80 -0.45
N ALA A 162 -4.85 4.00 0.12
CA ALA A 162 -5.96 4.88 0.43
C ALA A 162 -6.69 5.35 -0.84
N ASN A 163 -8.02 5.35 -0.81
CA ASN A 163 -8.86 5.79 -1.90
C ASN A 163 -9.39 7.21 -1.63
N PHE A 164 -8.79 8.21 -2.22
CA PHE A 164 -9.20 9.61 -2.09
C PHE A 164 -10.51 9.95 -2.84
N ASP A 165 -11.13 8.97 -3.50
CA ASP A 165 -12.47 9.05 -4.06
C ASP A 165 -13.49 8.15 -3.35
N SER A 166 -13.19 7.75 -2.10
CA SER A 166 -14.11 7.02 -1.22
C SER A 166 -15.41 7.76 -0.96
N LEU A 167 -16.42 7.05 -0.47
CA LEU A 167 -17.70 7.66 -0.08
C LEU A 167 -17.49 8.80 0.92
N ALA A 168 -16.62 8.61 1.92
CA ALA A 168 -16.29 9.63 2.91
C ALA A 168 -15.69 10.89 2.26
N CYS A 169 -14.76 10.73 1.33
CA CYS A 169 -14.17 11.84 0.60
C CYS A 169 -15.17 12.58 -0.28
N ARG A 170 -16.04 11.85 -0.99
CA ARG A 170 -17.10 12.43 -1.83
C ARG A 170 -18.10 13.22 -1.01
N VAL A 171 -18.58 12.65 0.10
CA VAL A 171 -19.52 13.32 1.02
C VAL A 171 -18.89 14.56 1.63
N THR A 172 -17.64 14.48 2.10
CA THR A 172 -16.96 15.63 2.71
C THR A 172 -16.76 16.78 1.71
N ARG A 173 -16.37 16.45 0.46
CA ARG A 173 -16.29 17.46 -0.63
C ARG A 173 -17.64 18.11 -0.92
N ALA A 174 -18.71 17.31 -0.98
CA ALA A 174 -20.06 17.84 -1.22
C ALA A 174 -20.54 18.76 -0.08
N VAL A 175 -20.26 18.38 1.18
CA VAL A 175 -20.59 19.21 2.35
C VAL A 175 -19.81 20.52 2.31
N ASP A 176 -18.51 20.49 2.00
CA ASP A 176 -17.71 21.71 1.89
C ASP A 176 -18.17 22.61 0.74
N ALA A 177 -18.54 22.06 -0.41
CA ALA A 177 -19.11 22.82 -1.53
C ALA A 177 -20.42 23.51 -1.12
N ILE A 178 -21.35 22.80 -0.47
CA ILE A 178 -22.61 23.39 0.01
C ILE A 178 -22.33 24.52 1.02
N ARG A 179 -21.39 24.31 1.96
CA ARG A 179 -21.04 25.32 2.95
C ARG A 179 -20.49 26.60 2.32
N GLN A 180 -19.62 26.45 1.32
CA GLN A 180 -18.94 27.58 0.67
C GLN A 180 -19.85 28.28 -0.34
N ASP A 181 -20.48 27.53 -1.23
CA ASP A 181 -21.18 28.08 -2.38
C ASP A 181 -22.60 28.55 -2.05
N TRP A 182 -23.28 27.86 -1.10
CA TRP A 182 -24.67 28.18 -0.77
C TRP A 182 -24.85 28.95 0.54
N LEU A 183 -24.02 28.64 1.55
CA LEU A 183 -24.17 29.28 2.88
C LEU A 183 -23.15 30.40 3.10
N GLY A 184 -22.16 30.57 2.22
CA GLY A 184 -21.08 31.55 2.40
C GLY A 184 -20.23 31.29 3.64
N TRP A 185 -20.24 30.03 4.14
CA TRP A 185 -19.43 29.62 5.29
C TRP A 185 -18.05 29.16 4.83
N GLY A 186 -17.05 29.31 5.70
CA GLY A 186 -15.73 28.74 5.41
C GLY A 186 -15.76 27.20 5.38
N PRO A 187 -14.69 26.57 4.82
CA PRO A 187 -14.58 25.12 4.77
C PRO A 187 -14.62 24.50 6.19
N LEU A 188 -14.86 23.21 6.26
CA LEU A 188 -14.78 22.46 7.53
C LEU A 188 -13.39 22.68 8.15
N ARG A 189 -13.36 22.94 9.45
CA ARG A 189 -12.10 23.14 10.18
C ARG A 189 -11.39 21.80 10.40
N GLY A 190 -10.06 21.83 10.38
CA GLY A 190 -9.21 20.67 10.55
C GLY A 190 -8.90 19.97 9.22
N ARG A 191 -8.12 18.87 9.30
CA ARG A 191 -7.78 18.04 8.14
C ARG A 191 -9.04 17.32 7.64
N ARG A 192 -9.31 17.42 6.36
CA ARG A 192 -10.42 16.74 5.70
C ARG A 192 -9.93 15.42 5.12
N GLY A 193 -10.77 14.39 5.08
CA GLY A 193 -10.41 13.07 4.56
C GLY A 193 -9.90 13.07 3.11
N TYR A 194 -10.27 14.09 2.33
CA TYR A 194 -9.83 14.25 0.95
C TYR A 194 -8.62 15.19 0.76
N ASP A 195 -8.09 15.78 1.85
CA ASP A 195 -6.88 16.60 1.77
C ASP A 195 -5.68 15.66 1.59
N THR A 196 -4.96 15.84 0.49
CA THR A 196 -3.71 15.11 0.25
C THR A 196 -2.64 15.64 1.19
N PRO A 197 -1.98 14.80 2.01
CA PRO A 197 -0.83 15.21 2.80
C PRO A 197 0.28 15.79 1.93
N SER A 198 1.07 16.71 2.48
CA SER A 198 2.12 17.41 1.74
C SER A 198 3.28 16.51 1.27
N ASP A 199 3.38 15.33 1.83
CA ASP A 199 4.38 14.31 1.54
C ASP A 199 3.88 13.21 0.59
N HIS A 200 2.64 13.32 0.11
CA HIS A 200 2.09 12.44 -0.91
C HIS A 200 2.30 13.05 -2.30
N PHE A 201 3.06 12.38 -3.15
CA PHE A 201 3.30 12.79 -4.53
C PHE A 201 2.14 12.42 -5.44
N THR A 202 1.44 11.32 -5.14
CA THR A 202 0.31 10.84 -5.90
C THR A 202 -0.94 10.77 -5.03
N ARG A 203 -2.02 11.40 -5.51
CA ARG A 203 -3.34 11.25 -4.92
C ARG A 203 -4.05 10.08 -5.62
N TYR A 204 -4.15 8.96 -4.94
CA TYR A 204 -4.79 7.80 -5.53
C TYR A 204 -6.31 7.85 -5.45
N GLU A 205 -6.89 7.53 -6.58
CA GLU A 205 -8.28 7.16 -6.76
C GLU A 205 -8.30 5.75 -7.37
N LEU A 206 -9.40 5.01 -7.18
CA LEU A 206 -9.46 3.60 -7.62
C LEU A 206 -9.11 3.44 -9.11
N ASP A 207 -9.62 4.34 -9.96
CA ASP A 207 -9.39 4.25 -11.41
C ASP A 207 -7.92 4.47 -11.78
N LEU A 208 -7.24 5.43 -11.15
CA LEU A 208 -5.80 5.66 -11.35
C LEU A 208 -4.98 4.44 -10.93
N MET A 209 -5.26 3.90 -9.73
CA MET A 209 -4.57 2.69 -9.25
C MET A 209 -4.80 1.52 -10.19
N ARG A 210 -6.04 1.32 -10.64
CA ARG A 210 -6.41 0.25 -11.56
C ARG A 210 -5.74 0.41 -12.91
N GLU A 211 -5.66 1.63 -13.43
CA GLU A 211 -4.98 1.92 -14.68
C GLU A 211 -3.48 1.59 -14.58
N GLN A 212 -2.78 2.12 -13.59
CA GLN A 212 -1.36 1.89 -13.41
C GLN A 212 -1.06 0.40 -13.16
N ALA A 213 -1.77 -0.22 -12.22
CA ALA A 213 -1.57 -1.63 -11.91
C ALA A 213 -1.82 -2.54 -13.12
N SER A 214 -2.86 -2.27 -13.94
CA SER A 214 -3.21 -3.10 -15.09
C SER A 214 -2.17 -3.10 -16.20
N ARG A 215 -1.21 -2.18 -16.22
CA ARG A 215 -0.10 -2.17 -17.18
C ARG A 215 0.86 -3.35 -16.95
N TYR A 216 1.08 -3.73 -15.69
CA TYR A 216 2.09 -4.71 -15.29
C TYR A 216 1.51 -5.93 -14.58
N VAL A 217 0.28 -5.81 -14.07
CA VAL A 217 -0.41 -6.84 -13.28
C VAL A 217 -1.73 -7.20 -13.94
N GLU A 218 -1.98 -8.49 -14.10
CA GLU A 218 -3.30 -9.03 -14.41
C GLU A 218 -4.12 -9.05 -13.12
N ILE A 219 -5.00 -8.05 -12.97
CA ILE A 219 -5.79 -7.86 -11.76
C ILE A 219 -6.82 -8.98 -11.64
N GLU A 220 -6.71 -9.79 -10.62
CA GLU A 220 -7.66 -10.88 -10.31
C GLU A 220 -8.76 -10.44 -9.35
N ARG A 221 -8.44 -9.53 -8.42
CA ARG A 221 -9.36 -9.07 -7.38
C ARG A 221 -9.07 -7.63 -6.98
N LEU A 222 -10.17 -6.88 -6.79
CA LEU A 222 -10.19 -5.59 -6.12
C LEU A 222 -11.02 -5.76 -4.85
N GLN A 223 -10.43 -5.50 -3.70
CA GLN A 223 -11.11 -5.62 -2.42
C GLN A 223 -11.11 -4.29 -1.70
N GLY A 224 -12.31 -3.76 -1.46
CA GLY A 224 -12.49 -2.59 -0.60
C GLY A 224 -12.36 -2.96 0.87
N VAL A 225 -11.83 -2.01 1.65
CA VAL A 225 -11.69 -2.09 3.11
C VAL A 225 -12.28 -0.84 3.73
N SER A 226 -13.18 -1.01 4.67
CA SER A 226 -13.86 0.05 5.41
C SER A 226 -14.66 1.04 4.55
N ILE A 227 -15.66 1.67 5.14
CA ILE A 227 -16.38 2.83 4.60
C ILE A 227 -16.62 3.80 5.75
N GLY A 228 -16.35 5.08 5.52
CA GLY A 228 -16.72 6.16 6.42
C GLY A 228 -15.56 6.74 7.22
N TRP A 229 -14.36 6.23 7.09
CA TRP A 229 -13.18 6.83 7.70
C TRP A 229 -12.94 8.23 7.13
N GLY A 230 -12.74 9.20 8.04
CA GLY A 230 -12.57 10.60 7.65
C GLY A 230 -13.88 11.38 7.39
N LEU A 231 -15.07 10.79 7.59
CA LEU A 231 -16.31 11.55 7.62
C LEU A 231 -16.31 12.56 8.78
N PRO A 232 -16.80 13.80 8.54
CA PRO A 232 -16.86 14.81 9.58
C PRO A 232 -17.64 14.34 10.82
N GLY A 233 -17.00 14.37 11.99
CA GLY A 233 -17.60 13.97 13.26
C GLY A 233 -17.70 12.45 13.50
N TRP A 234 -17.36 11.61 12.52
CA TRP A 234 -17.44 10.15 12.64
C TRP A 234 -16.55 9.60 13.77
N ALA A 235 -15.27 9.94 13.79
CA ALA A 235 -14.35 9.53 14.85
C ALA A 235 -14.85 9.95 16.24
N THR A 236 -15.40 11.17 16.38
CA THR A 236 -15.98 11.65 17.65
C THR A 236 -17.20 10.84 18.05
N LEU A 237 -18.04 10.43 17.09
CA LEU A 237 -19.22 9.61 17.34
C LEU A 237 -18.83 8.22 17.83
N VAL A 238 -17.95 7.53 17.11
CA VAL A 238 -17.54 6.15 17.45
C VAL A 238 -16.78 6.09 18.77
N CYS A 239 -16.04 7.13 19.15
CA CYS A 239 -15.39 7.21 20.45
C CYS A 239 -16.38 7.33 21.65
N ARG A 240 -17.63 7.73 21.39
CA ARG A 240 -18.66 7.90 22.45
C ARG A 240 -19.61 6.70 22.56
N LEU A 241 -19.58 5.81 21.62
CA LEU A 241 -20.48 4.64 21.58
C LEU A 241 -19.83 3.41 22.23
N PRO A 242 -20.65 2.47 22.74
CA PRO A 242 -20.13 1.20 23.29
C PRO A 242 -19.32 0.44 22.22
N ARG A 243 -18.12 -0.02 22.58
CA ARG A 243 -17.20 -0.72 21.66
C ARG A 243 -17.84 -1.88 20.88
N PRO A 244 -18.62 -2.79 21.49
CA PRO A 244 -19.22 -3.91 20.75
C PRO A 244 -20.17 -3.45 19.64
N PHE A 245 -20.88 -2.33 19.84
CA PHE A 245 -21.77 -1.75 18.84
C PHE A 245 -20.94 -1.11 17.70
N VAL A 246 -19.91 -0.37 18.03
CA VAL A 246 -18.99 0.23 17.05
C VAL A 246 -18.35 -0.86 16.19
N ASP A 247 -17.82 -1.91 16.81
CA ASP A 247 -17.18 -3.02 16.09
C ASP A 247 -18.16 -3.75 15.16
N ALA A 248 -19.42 -3.92 15.56
CA ALA A 248 -20.45 -4.51 14.70
C ALA A 248 -20.78 -3.61 13.51
N CYS A 249 -20.88 -2.29 13.73
CA CYS A 249 -21.11 -1.29 12.69
C CYS A 249 -19.94 -1.25 11.68
N LEU A 250 -18.70 -1.18 12.15
CA LEU A 250 -17.50 -1.15 11.31
C LEU A 250 -17.37 -2.43 10.48
N ARG A 251 -17.65 -3.61 11.05
CA ARG A 251 -17.70 -4.88 10.29
C ARG A 251 -18.79 -4.87 9.22
N GLY A 252 -19.96 -4.28 9.50
CA GLY A 252 -21.02 -4.12 8.52
C GLY A 252 -20.60 -3.21 7.35
N LEU A 253 -19.96 -2.08 7.65
CA LEU A 253 -19.43 -1.17 6.65
C LEU A 253 -18.28 -1.80 5.83
N ASP A 254 -17.40 -2.60 6.46
CA ASP A 254 -16.37 -3.35 5.75
C ASP A 254 -16.97 -4.42 4.82
N ALA A 255 -18.05 -5.07 5.22
CA ALA A 255 -18.76 -6.01 4.36
C ALA A 255 -19.36 -5.32 3.11
N LEU A 256 -19.84 -4.09 3.25
CA LEU A 256 -20.27 -3.26 2.11
C LEU A 256 -19.09 -2.81 1.26
N ALA A 257 -17.97 -2.43 1.87
CA ALA A 257 -16.74 -2.06 1.15
C ALA A 257 -16.27 -3.17 0.23
N ARG A 258 -16.34 -4.40 0.68
CA ARG A 258 -15.99 -5.59 -0.14
C ARG A 258 -16.87 -5.76 -1.38
N GLN A 259 -18.15 -5.41 -1.28
CA GLN A 259 -19.08 -5.47 -2.41
C GLN A 259 -18.94 -4.26 -3.35
N PHE A 260 -18.59 -3.11 -2.80
CA PHE A 260 -18.49 -1.83 -3.51
C PHE A 260 -17.14 -1.17 -3.29
N PRO A 261 -16.03 -1.70 -3.89
CA PRO A 261 -14.69 -1.16 -3.67
C PRO A 261 -14.53 0.32 -4.04
N THR A 262 -15.36 0.84 -4.94
CA THR A 262 -15.39 2.27 -5.31
C THR A 262 -15.80 3.19 -4.18
N LEU A 263 -16.49 2.69 -3.17
CA LEU A 263 -16.92 3.46 -1.99
C LEU A 263 -15.98 3.30 -0.80
N ALA A 264 -15.06 2.35 -0.88
CA ALA A 264 -14.17 1.98 0.21
C ALA A 264 -13.11 3.04 0.49
N ASP A 265 -12.70 3.13 1.75
CA ASP A 265 -11.66 4.05 2.22
C ASP A 265 -10.26 3.61 1.78
N VAL A 266 -10.05 2.30 1.70
CA VAL A 266 -8.84 1.65 1.19
C VAL A 266 -9.22 0.61 0.16
N VAL A 267 -8.38 0.44 -0.87
CA VAL A 267 -8.52 -0.62 -1.86
C VAL A 267 -7.27 -1.48 -1.89
N VAL A 268 -7.47 -2.79 -1.84
CA VAL A 268 -6.43 -3.79 -2.02
C VAL A 268 -6.57 -4.41 -3.41
N VAL A 269 -5.57 -4.19 -4.24
CA VAL A 269 -5.45 -4.76 -5.59
C VAL A 269 -4.64 -6.04 -5.49
N VAL A 270 -5.16 -7.13 -6.01
CA VAL A 270 -4.49 -8.44 -6.03
C VAL A 270 -4.46 -8.94 -7.46
N GLY A 271 -3.30 -9.39 -7.90
CA GLY A 271 -3.16 -9.95 -9.24
C GLY A 271 -1.84 -10.67 -9.45
N ARG A 272 -1.59 -11.07 -10.68
CA ARG A 272 -0.34 -11.75 -11.09
C ARG A 272 0.46 -10.88 -12.04
N PRO A 273 1.78 -11.04 -12.11
CA PRO A 273 2.59 -10.36 -13.11
C PRO A 273 2.03 -10.60 -14.51
N ARG A 274 1.77 -9.51 -15.25
CA ARG A 274 1.28 -9.61 -16.62
C ARG A 274 2.37 -10.23 -17.48
N ARG A 275 2.01 -11.20 -18.31
CA ARG A 275 2.93 -11.75 -19.31
C ARG A 275 3.31 -10.64 -20.28
N ALA A 276 4.61 -10.39 -20.48
CA ALA A 276 5.04 -9.67 -21.68
C ALA A 276 4.39 -10.39 -22.87
N ARG A 277 3.73 -9.65 -23.76
CA ARG A 277 3.33 -10.22 -25.06
C ARG A 277 4.62 -10.78 -25.64
N ALA A 278 4.77 -12.10 -25.63
CA ALA A 278 5.79 -12.77 -26.41
C ALA A 278 5.56 -12.29 -27.85
N ASP A 279 6.61 -11.74 -28.43
CA ASP A 279 6.58 -11.21 -29.77
C ASP A 279 5.85 -12.19 -30.68
N ALA A 280 4.67 -11.79 -31.12
CA ALA A 280 3.88 -12.53 -32.11
C ALA A 280 4.55 -12.52 -33.51
N ASN A 281 5.83 -12.14 -33.56
CA ASN A 281 6.60 -11.95 -34.78
C ASN A 281 7.61 -13.08 -35.07
N SER A 282 7.75 -14.08 -34.19
CA SER A 282 8.63 -15.22 -34.50
C SER A 282 7.95 -16.39 -35.25
N ALA A 283 6.63 -16.29 -35.48
CA ALA A 283 5.86 -17.33 -36.19
C ALA A 283 5.61 -17.03 -37.67
N GLN A 284 6.07 -15.90 -38.21
CA GLN A 284 5.85 -15.53 -39.62
C GLN A 284 7.13 -15.55 -40.49
N THR A 285 8.25 -16.08 -39.99
CA THR A 285 9.48 -16.18 -40.79
C THR A 285 9.90 -17.63 -40.99
N SER A 286 8.95 -18.55 -41.10
CA SER A 286 9.18 -19.94 -41.49
C SER A 286 7.96 -20.45 -42.26
N ALA A 287 7.69 -19.82 -43.41
CA ALA A 287 6.87 -20.41 -44.48
C ALA A 287 7.40 -19.90 -45.84
#